data_285e03f7c2ab0909246ab4cdbd4d529f
#
_entry.id   285e03f7c2ab0909246ab4cdbd4d529f
#
_cell.length_a   1.000
_cell.length_b   1.000
_cell.length_c   1.000
_cell.angle_alpha   90.00
_cell.angle_beta   90.00
_cell.angle_gamma   90.00
#
_symmetry.space_group_name_H-M   'P 1'
#
loop_
_entity.id
_entity.type
_entity.pdbx_description
1 polymer ?
#
loop_
_entity_poly.entity_id
_entity_poly.type
_entity_poly.pdbx_seq_one_letter_code
_entity_poly.pdbx_strand_id
1 'polypeptide(L)'
;MNNRHITLIATMLLCTVAIFGQDQPKLEVRPVARLLMDAALIDAGSENKDLNDGFAVPDVRIGVAAKYGDWSATIEAGMQFGKVTPMDMYIRRDFSPTDYARAGFFVNQYGLQAAYSSSLKTGMEEPRSNMALAHNYQLGAEYVHHDSKFFGSLCFFSEKESMMRAGNETGNQGVGVVSRLVYRPLHDDNGNILAIGISGGLQTAQYNKDNELNHRQITLMSTYPTRVSSVAAQKAEITDARFMAEFTPELTASYGRWCFEGQYYFNQVNRRNSLPAFIGSGAYGMVRTIIKGKPYQHNDNFCMTAIPQGGTMELCLGYSYSDLNSRKAQIRGGIVNDYSLVFNYYINNYILWRVRGSVTTAKARTGFEDNTVSILETRLQIKI
;
A
#
# COMPACT_ATOMS: atom_id res chain seq x y z
N MET A 1 -8.21 33.91 -10.15
CA MET A 1 -9.11 33.61 -9.00
C MET A 1 -8.81 34.56 -7.89
N ASN A 2 -9.79 35.32 -7.44
CA ASN A 2 -9.59 36.43 -6.51
C ASN A 2 -9.32 35.93 -5.08
N ASN A 3 -8.27 36.42 -4.43
CA ASN A 3 -7.89 36.11 -3.04
C ASN A 3 -9.01 36.24 -1.99
N ARG A 4 -10.11 36.90 -2.33
CA ARG A 4 -11.29 37.06 -1.45
C ARG A 4 -12.07 35.73 -1.23
N HIS A 5 -12.04 34.79 -2.14
CA HIS A 5 -12.76 33.50 -1.98
C HIS A 5 -12.01 32.50 -1.10
N ILE A 6 -10.68 32.54 -1.10
CA ILE A 6 -9.85 31.68 -0.25
C ILE A 6 -9.97 32.12 1.22
N THR A 7 -10.01 33.42 1.48
CA THR A 7 -10.19 33.96 2.84
C THR A 7 -11.59 33.66 3.39
N LEU A 8 -12.63 33.64 2.54
CA LEU A 8 -14.00 33.35 2.98
C LEU A 8 -14.16 31.87 3.38
N ILE A 9 -13.54 30.93 2.64
CA ILE A 9 -13.57 29.51 2.97
C ILE A 9 -12.77 29.20 4.24
N ALA A 10 -11.62 29.84 4.43
CA ALA A 10 -10.83 29.71 5.66
C ALA A 10 -11.57 30.32 6.89
N THR A 11 -12.31 31.39 6.71
CA THR A 11 -13.07 32.05 7.80
C THR A 11 -14.36 31.27 8.12
N MET A 12 -15.04 30.64 7.14
CA MET A 12 -16.19 29.78 7.40
C MET A 12 -15.81 28.49 8.15
N LEU A 13 -14.63 27.94 7.91
CA LEU A 13 -14.12 26.78 8.68
C LEU A 13 -13.74 27.11 10.12
N LEU A 14 -13.45 28.38 10.43
CA LEU A 14 -13.08 28.83 11.77
C LEU A 14 -14.27 29.34 12.62
N CYS A 15 -15.41 29.65 12.03
CA CYS A 15 -16.56 30.27 12.73
C CYS A 15 -17.60 29.29 13.28
N THR A 16 -17.46 27.97 13.10
CA THR A 16 -18.43 27.00 13.63
C THR A 16 -18.07 26.42 15.02
N VAL A 17 -17.13 27.01 15.75
CA VAL A 17 -16.59 26.46 17.02
C VAL A 17 -17.23 27.03 18.29
N ALA A 18 -18.22 27.87 18.21
CA ALA A 18 -18.74 28.52 19.42
C ALA A 18 -20.25 28.44 19.53
N ILE A 19 -20.81 27.29 19.89
CA ILE A 19 -22.09 27.12 20.66
C ILE A 19 -22.34 25.61 20.89
N PHE A 20 -21.78 25.00 21.95
CA PHE A 20 -22.35 23.78 22.55
C PHE A 20 -21.88 23.66 24.01
N GLY A 21 -22.78 23.30 24.91
CA GLY A 21 -22.60 23.23 26.34
C GLY A 21 -21.53 22.22 26.82
N GLN A 22 -21.25 22.26 28.11
CA GLN A 22 -20.08 21.69 28.80
C GLN A 22 -19.89 20.17 28.73
N ASP A 23 -20.77 19.40 28.04
CA ASP A 23 -20.70 17.94 27.92
C ASP A 23 -20.51 17.41 26.48
N GLN A 24 -20.24 18.28 25.50
CA GLN A 24 -20.03 17.83 24.11
C GLN A 24 -18.55 17.49 23.84
N PRO A 25 -18.29 16.41 23.08
CA PRO A 25 -16.92 16.10 22.66
C PRO A 25 -16.26 17.32 21.97
N LYS A 26 -15.00 17.57 22.28
CA LYS A 26 -14.26 18.66 21.64
C LYS A 26 -13.82 18.23 20.25
N LEU A 27 -14.05 19.09 19.25
CA LEU A 27 -13.49 18.89 17.92
C LEU A 27 -11.96 19.15 17.97
N GLU A 28 -11.19 18.12 17.65
CA GLU A 28 -9.74 18.17 17.47
C GLU A 28 -9.41 18.17 16.00
N VAL A 29 -8.62 19.12 15.52
CA VAL A 29 -8.18 19.22 14.11
C VAL A 29 -6.68 19.35 14.09
N ARG A 30 -6.00 18.52 13.29
CA ARG A 30 -4.56 18.57 13.14
C ARG A 30 -4.16 18.53 11.68
N PRO A 31 -3.14 19.28 11.26
CA PRO A 31 -2.55 19.11 9.94
C PRO A 31 -1.85 17.74 9.86
N VAL A 32 -1.80 17.17 8.67
CA VAL A 32 -0.98 16.02 8.34
C VAL A 32 -0.18 16.35 7.09
N ALA A 33 1.11 16.01 7.10
CA ALA A 33 1.98 16.27 5.98
C ALA A 33 3.04 15.18 5.83
N ARG A 34 3.49 14.95 4.60
CA ARG A 34 4.56 14.01 4.28
C ARG A 34 5.37 14.47 3.09
N LEU A 35 6.68 14.31 3.20
CA LEU A 35 7.63 14.56 2.13
C LEU A 35 8.62 13.39 2.05
N LEU A 36 8.80 12.80 0.88
CA LEU A 36 9.87 11.85 0.57
C LEU A 36 10.81 12.50 -0.44
N MET A 37 12.11 12.39 -0.20
CA MET A 37 13.18 12.84 -1.10
C MET A 37 14.12 11.67 -1.33
N ASP A 38 14.22 11.24 -2.58
CA ASP A 38 15.00 10.07 -3.00
C ASP A 38 16.17 10.47 -3.89
N ALA A 39 17.26 9.74 -3.76
CA ALA A 39 18.37 9.74 -4.71
C ALA A 39 18.80 8.30 -4.99
N ALA A 40 18.97 7.94 -6.26
CA ALA A 40 19.31 6.59 -6.67
C ALA A 40 20.45 6.59 -7.69
N LEU A 41 21.34 5.58 -7.56
CA LEU A 41 22.28 5.11 -8.56
C LEU A 41 21.77 3.77 -9.08
N ILE A 42 21.63 3.63 -10.40
CA ILE A 42 20.98 2.51 -11.05
C ILE A 42 21.91 1.92 -12.13
N ASP A 43 22.29 0.67 -11.94
CA ASP A 43 22.96 -0.11 -12.99
C ASP A 43 21.92 -1.06 -13.60
N ALA A 44 21.47 -0.70 -14.80
CA ALA A 44 20.41 -1.41 -15.53
C ALA A 44 20.93 -2.10 -16.80
N GLY A 45 22.24 -2.04 -17.06
CA GLY A 45 22.83 -2.50 -18.31
C GLY A 45 22.34 -1.70 -19.53
N SER A 46 22.64 -2.19 -20.72
CA SER A 46 22.24 -1.53 -21.99
C SER A 46 20.75 -1.69 -22.32
N GLU A 47 20.07 -2.63 -21.66
CA GLU A 47 18.73 -3.09 -22.05
C GLU A 47 17.58 -2.20 -21.52
N ASN A 48 17.81 -1.44 -20.44
CA ASN A 48 16.81 -0.54 -19.84
C ASN A 48 17.27 0.93 -19.84
N LYS A 49 17.33 1.52 -21.00
CA LYS A 49 17.75 2.94 -21.19
C LYS A 49 16.85 3.95 -20.49
N ASP A 50 15.64 3.55 -20.09
CA ASP A 50 14.67 4.40 -19.38
C ASP A 50 14.86 4.37 -17.85
N LEU A 51 15.71 3.47 -17.32
CA LEU A 51 16.11 3.46 -15.92
C LEU A 51 17.36 4.35 -15.75
N ASN A 52 17.16 5.51 -15.16
CA ASN A 52 18.20 6.52 -15.01
C ASN A 52 18.45 6.84 -13.54
N ASP A 53 19.72 7.11 -13.23
CA ASP A 53 20.13 7.72 -11.97
C ASP A 53 19.44 9.06 -11.76
N GLY A 54 19.34 9.49 -10.51
CA GLY A 54 18.89 10.85 -10.24
C GLY A 54 18.26 11.06 -8.89
N PHE A 55 17.57 12.18 -8.81
CA PHE A 55 16.84 12.64 -7.63
C PHE A 55 15.35 12.70 -7.96
N ALA A 56 14.52 12.39 -6.99
CA ALA A 56 13.08 12.52 -7.10
C ALA A 56 12.43 12.95 -5.78
N VAL A 57 11.26 13.55 -5.89
CA VAL A 57 10.35 13.78 -4.77
C VAL A 57 9.09 12.94 -5.03
N PRO A 58 9.14 11.63 -4.72
CA PRO A 58 8.12 10.69 -5.17
C PRO A 58 6.82 10.73 -4.37
N ASP A 59 6.80 11.41 -3.23
CA ASP A 59 5.60 11.55 -2.42
C ASP A 59 5.62 12.87 -1.65
N VAL A 60 4.66 13.72 -1.96
CA VAL A 60 4.34 14.91 -1.21
C VAL A 60 2.86 14.81 -0.86
N ARG A 61 2.52 14.87 0.43
CA ARG A 61 1.12 14.87 0.87
C ARG A 61 0.89 16.02 1.83
N ILE A 62 -0.28 16.61 1.73
CA ILE A 62 -0.82 17.55 2.69
C ILE A 62 -2.27 17.18 2.97
N GLY A 63 -2.72 17.43 4.17
CA GLY A 63 -4.09 17.11 4.55
C GLY A 63 -4.44 17.56 5.95
N VAL A 64 -5.61 17.12 6.38
CA VAL A 64 -6.17 17.38 7.70
C VAL A 64 -6.76 16.09 8.26
N ALA A 65 -6.48 15.80 9.52
CA ALA A 65 -7.18 14.80 10.31
C ALA A 65 -8.00 15.51 11.39
N ALA A 66 -9.26 15.08 11.56
CA ALA A 66 -10.18 15.61 12.54
C ALA A 66 -10.75 14.48 13.42
N LYS A 67 -11.03 14.76 14.69
CA LYS A 67 -11.68 13.86 15.64
C LYS A 67 -12.75 14.59 16.42
N TYR A 68 -13.93 13.95 16.56
CA TYR A 68 -15.03 14.44 17.36
C TYR A 68 -15.76 13.25 18.02
N GLY A 69 -15.54 13.06 19.31
CA GLY A 69 -16.03 11.87 20.03
C GLY A 69 -15.52 10.57 19.39
N ASP A 70 -16.45 9.70 19.00
CA ASP A 70 -16.17 8.43 18.34
C ASP A 70 -15.96 8.55 16.83
N TRP A 71 -16.10 9.74 16.28
CA TRP A 71 -15.90 9.99 14.86
C TRP A 71 -14.52 10.58 14.58
N SER A 72 -13.91 10.12 13.49
CA SER A 72 -12.72 10.73 12.93
C SER A 72 -12.82 10.79 11.41
N ALA A 73 -12.11 11.75 10.83
CA ALA A 73 -12.02 11.92 9.39
C ALA A 73 -10.60 12.28 8.99
N THR A 74 -10.19 11.85 7.81
CA THR A 74 -8.91 12.20 7.20
C THR A 74 -9.18 12.62 5.76
N ILE A 75 -8.56 13.72 5.34
CA ILE A 75 -8.57 14.19 3.95
C ILE A 75 -7.13 14.55 3.60
N GLU A 76 -6.55 13.80 2.65
CA GLU A 76 -5.18 14.01 2.15
C GLU A 76 -5.16 14.14 0.63
N ALA A 77 -4.31 15.03 0.12
CA ALA A 77 -3.98 15.15 -1.29
C ALA A 77 -2.48 14.90 -1.51
N GLY A 78 -2.17 14.10 -2.52
CA GLY A 78 -0.82 13.92 -3.05
C GLY A 78 -0.53 14.96 -4.11
N MET A 79 0.71 15.49 -4.12
CA MET A 79 1.14 16.56 -5.04
C MET A 79 2.45 16.23 -5.75
N GLN A 80 2.74 14.94 -5.92
CA GLN A 80 3.98 14.47 -6.54
C GLN A 80 3.99 14.68 -8.07
N PHE A 81 5.17 14.96 -8.60
CA PHE A 81 5.41 15.11 -10.05
C PHE A 81 4.47 16.10 -10.74
N GLY A 82 4.07 17.18 -10.04
CA GLY A 82 3.18 18.21 -10.57
C GLY A 82 1.72 17.80 -10.76
N LYS A 83 1.30 16.66 -10.21
CA LYS A 83 -0.07 16.17 -10.26
C LYS A 83 -0.70 16.17 -8.88
N VAL A 84 -1.94 16.65 -8.79
CA VAL A 84 -2.76 16.52 -7.57
C VAL A 84 -3.60 15.26 -7.67
N THR A 85 -3.50 14.40 -6.66
CA THR A 85 -4.23 13.13 -6.59
C THR A 85 -4.90 12.96 -5.22
N PRO A 86 -6.13 12.43 -5.15
CA PRO A 86 -6.73 12.06 -3.87
C PRO A 86 -5.90 10.93 -3.24
N MET A 87 -5.73 11.02 -1.92
CA MET A 87 -5.09 10.00 -1.09
C MET A 87 -6.08 9.51 -0.04
N ASP A 88 -5.70 9.42 1.22
CA ASP A 88 -6.62 9.01 2.27
C ASP A 88 -7.73 10.06 2.46
N MET A 89 -8.97 9.72 2.06
CA MET A 89 -10.16 10.56 2.20
C MET A 89 -11.30 9.71 2.74
N TYR A 90 -11.41 9.61 4.06
CA TYR A 90 -12.43 8.77 4.68
C TYR A 90 -12.95 9.36 5.99
N ILE A 91 -14.16 8.91 6.36
CA ILE A 91 -14.72 9.04 7.69
C ILE A 91 -14.69 7.68 8.40
N ARG A 92 -14.39 7.68 9.69
CA ARG A 92 -14.37 6.50 10.55
C ARG A 92 -15.22 6.75 11.79
N ARG A 93 -15.94 5.71 12.23
CA ARG A 93 -16.61 5.67 13.52
C ARG A 93 -16.07 4.49 14.34
N ASP A 94 -15.65 4.78 15.55
CA ASP A 94 -15.29 3.79 16.55
C ASP A 94 -16.56 3.41 17.32
N PHE A 95 -16.95 2.14 17.32
CA PHE A 95 -18.11 1.62 18.06
C PHE A 95 -17.72 1.15 19.45
N SER A 96 -16.49 0.70 19.58
CA SER A 96 -15.85 0.24 20.81
C SER A 96 -14.33 0.42 20.70
N PRO A 97 -13.54 0.16 21.76
CA PRO A 97 -12.06 0.13 21.65
C PRO A 97 -11.52 -0.90 20.65
N THR A 98 -12.33 -1.90 20.29
CA THR A 98 -11.96 -3.02 19.43
C THR A 98 -12.64 -3.02 18.07
N ASP A 99 -13.61 -2.14 17.84
CA ASP A 99 -14.46 -2.20 16.64
C ASP A 99 -14.63 -0.83 16.00
N TYR A 100 -14.41 -0.77 14.70
CA TYR A 100 -14.69 0.43 13.93
C TYR A 100 -15.18 0.13 12.51
N ALA A 101 -15.86 1.10 11.93
CA ALA A 101 -16.10 1.13 10.49
C ALA A 101 -15.56 2.41 9.89
N ARG A 102 -15.14 2.34 8.62
CA ARG A 102 -14.74 3.51 7.83
C ARG A 102 -15.34 3.43 6.43
N ALA A 103 -15.59 4.60 5.84
CA ALA A 103 -16.08 4.72 4.48
C ALA A 103 -15.38 5.88 3.78
N GLY A 104 -15.02 5.70 2.51
CA GLY A 104 -14.32 6.69 1.71
C GLY A 104 -13.27 6.08 0.79
N PHE A 105 -12.21 6.84 0.49
CA PHE A 105 -11.14 6.45 -0.39
C PHE A 105 -9.88 6.12 0.43
N PHE A 106 -9.47 4.87 0.43
CA PHE A 106 -8.36 4.34 1.24
C PHE A 106 -7.83 3.02 0.66
N VAL A 107 -6.69 2.54 1.19
CA VAL A 107 -6.19 1.19 0.90
C VAL A 107 -6.90 0.22 1.83
N ASN A 108 -7.64 -0.76 1.29
CA ASN A 108 -8.31 -1.79 2.07
C ASN A 108 -7.31 -2.75 2.73
N GLN A 109 -7.78 -3.50 3.75
CA GLN A 109 -6.95 -4.43 4.51
C GLN A 109 -6.81 -5.78 3.79
N TYR A 110 -6.07 -5.81 2.65
CA TYR A 110 -5.73 -7.04 1.95
C TYR A 110 -4.28 -7.43 2.23
N GLY A 111 -4.09 -8.30 3.22
CA GLY A 111 -2.79 -8.78 3.67
C GLY A 111 -1.99 -7.78 4.51
N LEU A 112 -0.86 -8.25 5.02
CA LEU A 112 0.00 -7.51 5.95
C LEU A 112 0.53 -6.19 5.35
N GLN A 113 0.95 -6.20 4.08
CA GLN A 113 1.53 -5.00 3.47
C GLN A 113 0.51 -3.85 3.32
N ALA A 114 -0.79 -4.14 3.22
CA ALA A 114 -1.82 -3.11 3.18
C ALA A 114 -1.96 -2.34 4.51
N ALA A 115 -1.58 -2.96 5.64
CA ALA A 115 -1.57 -2.32 6.95
C ALA A 115 -0.51 -1.21 7.08
N TYR A 116 0.58 -1.31 6.31
CA TYR A 116 1.65 -0.29 6.33
C TYR A 116 1.34 0.85 5.36
N SER A 117 1.42 2.08 5.85
CA SER A 117 1.46 3.27 4.99
C SER A 117 2.63 3.15 4.00
N SER A 118 2.46 3.67 2.78
CA SER A 118 3.49 3.63 1.74
C SER A 118 4.84 4.23 2.16
N SER A 119 4.85 5.20 3.08
CA SER A 119 6.07 5.78 3.63
C SER A 119 6.71 4.96 4.75
N LEU A 120 6.00 3.97 5.27
CA LEU A 120 6.42 3.19 6.43
C LEU A 120 6.67 1.72 6.08
N LYS A 121 6.63 1.36 4.81
CA LYS A 121 7.05 0.05 4.31
C LYS A 121 8.48 -0.23 4.77
N THR A 122 8.69 -1.31 5.50
CA THR A 122 9.96 -1.60 6.17
C THR A 122 11.11 -1.77 5.18
N GLY A 123 10.84 -2.39 4.04
CA GLY A 123 11.79 -2.57 2.95
C GLY A 123 12.11 -1.28 2.15
N MET A 124 11.72 -0.09 2.64
CA MET A 124 11.77 1.20 1.95
C MET A 124 10.85 1.22 0.72
N GLU A 125 10.98 0.27 -0.18
CA GLU A 125 10.06 -0.01 -1.26
C GLU A 125 9.14 -1.19 -0.93
N GLU A 126 8.01 -1.22 -1.57
CA GLU A 126 7.04 -2.30 -1.49
C GLU A 126 7.60 -3.58 -2.13
N PRO A 127 7.40 -4.78 -1.56
CA PRO A 127 7.76 -6.04 -2.21
C PRO A 127 7.14 -6.13 -3.61
N ARG A 128 7.91 -6.58 -4.60
CA ARG A 128 7.44 -6.63 -6.01
C ARG A 128 6.22 -7.52 -6.18
N SER A 129 6.13 -8.62 -5.41
CA SER A 129 4.95 -9.49 -5.36
C SER A 129 3.71 -8.76 -4.86
N ASN A 130 3.83 -7.94 -3.81
CA ASN A 130 2.72 -7.15 -3.30
C ASN A 130 2.29 -6.09 -4.31
N MET A 131 3.24 -5.36 -4.92
CA MET A 131 2.93 -4.35 -5.93
C MET A 131 2.20 -4.92 -7.14
N ALA A 132 2.55 -6.15 -7.55
CA ALA A 132 1.93 -6.80 -8.70
C ALA A 132 0.56 -7.40 -8.42
N LEU A 133 0.32 -7.90 -7.20
CA LEU A 133 -0.75 -8.84 -6.90
C LEU A 133 -1.71 -8.37 -5.79
N ALA A 134 -1.44 -7.24 -5.14
CA ALA A 134 -2.31 -6.69 -4.10
C ALA A 134 -3.06 -5.43 -4.55
N HIS A 135 -3.92 -4.96 -3.65
CA HIS A 135 -4.75 -3.79 -3.89
C HIS A 135 -4.01 -2.48 -3.65
N ASN A 136 -4.53 -1.43 -4.28
CA ASN A 136 -4.15 -0.05 -4.06
C ASN A 136 -5.36 0.72 -3.50
N TYR A 137 -5.36 2.05 -3.57
CA TYR A 137 -6.46 2.91 -3.17
C TYR A 137 -7.77 2.56 -3.90
N GLN A 138 -8.87 2.47 -3.14
CA GLN A 138 -10.21 2.17 -3.64
C GLN A 138 -11.25 2.95 -2.85
N LEU A 139 -12.41 3.23 -3.47
CA LEU A 139 -13.56 3.81 -2.81
C LEU A 139 -14.37 2.69 -2.16
N GLY A 140 -14.56 2.71 -0.84
CA GLY A 140 -15.23 1.59 -0.19
C GLY A 140 -15.74 1.88 1.21
N ALA A 141 -16.31 0.84 1.81
CA ALA A 141 -16.72 0.78 3.20
C ALA A 141 -16.14 -0.48 3.84
N GLU A 142 -15.51 -0.33 4.99
CA GLU A 142 -14.80 -1.38 5.71
C GLU A 142 -15.22 -1.41 7.17
N TYR A 143 -15.47 -2.61 7.68
CA TYR A 143 -15.60 -2.88 9.11
C TYR A 143 -14.37 -3.63 9.59
N VAL A 144 -13.88 -3.30 10.78
CA VAL A 144 -12.73 -3.92 11.42
C VAL A 144 -13.04 -4.25 12.86
N HIS A 145 -12.73 -5.48 13.25
CA HIS A 145 -12.64 -5.93 14.63
C HIS A 145 -11.18 -6.28 14.96
N HIS A 146 -10.71 -5.86 16.14
CA HIS A 146 -9.36 -6.22 16.61
C HIS A 146 -9.33 -6.33 18.14
N ASP A 147 -8.76 -7.40 18.62
CA ASP A 147 -8.44 -7.59 20.05
C ASP A 147 -7.00 -8.11 20.21
N SER A 148 -6.60 -8.58 21.36
CA SER A 148 -5.27 -9.13 21.61
C SER A 148 -4.97 -10.43 20.83
N LYS A 149 -5.99 -11.21 20.45
CA LYS A 149 -5.86 -12.52 19.80
C LYS A 149 -6.28 -12.53 18.35
N PHE A 150 -7.28 -11.72 17.99
CA PHE A 150 -7.89 -11.74 16.68
C PHE A 150 -7.88 -10.37 16.02
N PHE A 151 -7.73 -10.37 14.72
CA PHE A 151 -8.01 -9.25 13.84
C PHE A 151 -8.89 -9.76 12.70
N GLY A 152 -9.94 -9.01 12.38
CA GLY A 152 -10.81 -9.31 11.25
C GLY A 152 -11.23 -8.04 10.54
N SER A 153 -11.23 -8.05 9.21
CA SER A 153 -11.78 -6.96 8.40
C SER A 153 -12.64 -7.49 7.27
N LEU A 154 -13.63 -6.71 6.89
CA LEU A 154 -14.48 -6.93 5.72
C LEU A 154 -14.69 -5.60 5.01
N CYS A 155 -14.30 -5.51 3.75
CA CYS A 155 -14.42 -4.32 2.93
C CYS A 155 -15.18 -4.61 1.64
N PHE A 156 -16.20 -3.81 1.34
CA PHE A 156 -16.84 -3.70 0.03
C PHE A 156 -16.30 -2.46 -0.64
N PHE A 157 -15.89 -2.58 -1.91
CA PHE A 157 -15.27 -1.47 -2.60
C PHE A 157 -15.69 -1.36 -4.06
N SER A 158 -15.57 -0.16 -4.61
CA SER A 158 -15.55 0.13 -6.02
C SER A 158 -14.11 0.50 -6.45
N GLU A 159 -13.86 0.47 -7.73
CA GLU A 159 -12.56 0.82 -8.28
C GLU A 159 -12.13 2.27 -7.97
N LYS A 160 -10.82 2.54 -8.01
CA LYS A 160 -10.29 3.90 -7.75
C LYS A 160 -10.85 4.96 -8.70
N GLU A 161 -11.21 4.59 -9.92
CA GLU A 161 -11.75 5.51 -10.93
C GLU A 161 -13.11 6.09 -10.50
N SER A 162 -13.83 5.42 -9.58
CA SER A 162 -15.05 5.95 -8.96
C SER A 162 -14.80 7.24 -8.16
N MET A 163 -13.57 7.48 -7.70
CA MET A 163 -13.16 8.73 -7.07
C MET A 163 -12.59 9.74 -8.07
N MET A 164 -12.09 9.28 -9.21
CA MET A 164 -11.32 10.08 -10.16
C MET A 164 -12.15 10.59 -11.33
N ARG A 165 -13.31 9.95 -11.64
CA ARG A 165 -14.11 10.18 -12.83
C ARG A 165 -15.60 10.12 -12.55
N ALA A 166 -16.36 10.83 -13.34
CA ALA A 166 -17.83 10.73 -13.32
C ALA A 166 -18.29 9.40 -13.95
N GLY A 167 -19.42 8.87 -13.48
CA GLY A 167 -19.95 7.58 -13.94
C GLY A 167 -20.34 7.54 -15.43
N ASN A 168 -20.64 8.69 -16.05
CA ASN A 168 -20.86 8.78 -17.49
C ASN A 168 -19.57 8.63 -18.33
N GLU A 169 -18.39 8.78 -17.71
CA GLU A 169 -17.10 8.53 -18.36
C GLU A 169 -16.67 7.07 -18.21
N THR A 170 -16.96 6.47 -17.06
CA THR A 170 -16.48 5.11 -16.72
C THR A 170 -17.48 4.01 -17.10
N GLY A 171 -18.76 4.32 -17.25
CA GLY A 171 -19.82 3.31 -17.37
C GLY A 171 -20.11 2.62 -16.04
N ASN A 172 -20.56 1.36 -16.07
CA ASN A 172 -20.77 0.55 -14.87
C ASN A 172 -19.44 0.23 -14.22
N GLN A 173 -19.22 0.76 -13.02
CA GLN A 173 -17.95 0.66 -12.33
C GLN A 173 -17.67 -0.76 -11.82
N GLY A 174 -16.40 -1.13 -11.78
CA GLY A 174 -15.93 -2.36 -11.15
C GLY A 174 -16.13 -2.33 -9.64
N VAL A 175 -16.51 -3.48 -9.08
CA VAL A 175 -16.75 -3.66 -7.65
C VAL A 175 -16.03 -4.89 -7.12
N GLY A 176 -15.81 -4.93 -5.81
CA GLY A 176 -15.19 -6.07 -5.15
C GLY A 176 -15.50 -6.14 -3.67
N VAL A 177 -15.09 -7.26 -3.10
CA VAL A 177 -15.13 -7.54 -1.67
C VAL A 177 -13.82 -8.18 -1.25
N VAL A 178 -13.30 -7.78 -0.10
CA VAL A 178 -12.10 -8.37 0.49
C VAL A 178 -12.27 -8.51 1.99
N SER A 179 -11.66 -9.57 2.55
CA SER A 179 -11.62 -9.82 3.99
C SER A 179 -10.21 -10.25 4.38
N ARG A 180 -9.79 -9.86 5.59
CA ARG A 180 -8.54 -10.30 6.24
C ARG A 180 -8.85 -10.83 7.62
N LEU A 181 -8.32 -12.00 7.96
CA LEU A 181 -8.45 -12.64 9.26
C LEU A 181 -7.06 -13.00 9.76
N VAL A 182 -6.73 -12.61 11.00
CA VAL A 182 -5.44 -12.92 11.63
C VAL A 182 -5.68 -13.45 13.04
N TYR A 183 -4.99 -14.53 13.38
CA TYR A 183 -4.92 -15.09 14.71
C TYR A 183 -3.53 -14.91 15.30
N ARG A 184 -3.46 -14.49 16.56
CA ARG A 184 -2.23 -14.22 17.31
C ARG A 184 -2.10 -15.18 18.49
N PRO A 185 -1.58 -16.42 18.28
CA PRO A 185 -1.38 -17.39 19.34
C PRO A 185 -0.39 -16.93 20.41
N LEU A 186 0.57 -16.06 20.03
CA LEU A 186 1.50 -15.39 20.95
C LEU A 186 1.37 -13.88 20.75
N HIS A 187 1.06 -13.17 21.82
CA HIS A 187 1.03 -11.71 21.88
C HIS A 187 1.23 -11.31 23.34
N ASP A 188 2.39 -10.74 23.67
CA ASP A 188 2.73 -10.32 25.02
C ASP A 188 3.10 -8.82 25.09
N ASP A 189 3.13 -8.28 26.31
CA ASP A 189 3.43 -6.87 26.57
C ASP A 189 4.89 -6.49 26.25
N ASN A 190 5.77 -7.46 26.03
CA ASN A 190 7.14 -7.23 25.62
C ASN A 190 7.30 -7.07 24.10
N GLY A 191 6.20 -7.18 23.36
CA GLY A 191 6.17 -7.08 21.90
C GLY A 191 6.54 -8.36 21.18
N ASN A 192 6.66 -9.49 21.88
CA ASN A 192 6.79 -10.78 21.24
C ASN A 192 5.44 -11.18 20.66
N ILE A 193 5.43 -11.54 19.38
CA ILE A 193 4.23 -11.90 18.67
C ILE A 193 4.48 -13.05 17.70
N LEU A 194 3.49 -13.89 17.56
CA LEU A 194 3.28 -14.77 16.42
C LEU A 194 1.88 -14.49 15.89
N ALA A 195 1.78 -14.00 14.66
CA ALA A 195 0.52 -13.71 13.99
C ALA A 195 0.46 -14.49 12.68
N ILE A 196 -0.61 -15.24 12.48
CA ILE A 196 -0.87 -16.05 11.29
C ILE A 196 -2.19 -15.58 10.71
N GLY A 197 -2.19 -15.18 9.45
CA GLY A 197 -3.38 -14.63 8.81
C GLY A 197 -3.61 -15.12 7.41
N ILE A 198 -4.80 -14.83 6.92
CA ILE A 198 -5.23 -15.04 5.54
C ILE A 198 -6.15 -13.90 5.12
N SER A 199 -5.95 -13.43 3.90
CA SER A 199 -6.93 -12.57 3.24
C SER A 199 -7.46 -13.24 1.97
N GLY A 200 -8.67 -12.90 1.59
CA GLY A 200 -9.29 -13.36 0.35
C GLY A 200 -10.20 -12.30 -0.22
N GLY A 201 -10.37 -12.31 -1.54
CA GLY A 201 -11.20 -11.33 -2.21
C GLY A 201 -11.70 -11.78 -3.57
N LEU A 202 -12.69 -11.03 -4.03
CA LEU A 202 -13.25 -11.12 -5.38
C LEU A 202 -13.42 -9.70 -5.91
N GLN A 203 -13.00 -9.46 -7.16
CA GLN A 203 -13.26 -8.18 -7.82
C GLN A 203 -13.55 -8.37 -9.31
N THR A 204 -14.42 -7.53 -9.85
CA THR A 204 -14.70 -7.48 -11.28
C THR A 204 -13.61 -6.71 -12.02
N ALA A 205 -13.54 -6.87 -13.34
CA ALA A 205 -12.67 -6.06 -14.17
C ALA A 205 -13.07 -4.57 -14.07
N GLN A 206 -12.06 -3.69 -14.07
CA GLN A 206 -12.20 -2.27 -13.78
C GLN A 206 -12.10 -1.43 -15.04
N TYR A 207 -12.27 -0.12 -14.91
CA TYR A 207 -12.20 0.85 -15.97
C TYR A 207 -10.88 0.75 -16.77
N ASN A 208 -11.00 0.81 -18.07
CA ASN A 208 -9.91 0.96 -19.01
C ASN A 208 -10.23 2.11 -19.98
N LYS A 209 -9.21 2.90 -20.35
CA LYS A 209 -9.38 4.02 -21.30
C LYS A 209 -9.78 3.57 -22.72
N ASP A 210 -9.38 2.37 -23.10
CA ASP A 210 -9.79 1.74 -24.35
C ASP A 210 -11.23 1.22 -24.17
N ASN A 211 -12.16 1.75 -24.96
CA ASN A 211 -13.58 1.41 -24.89
C ASN A 211 -13.85 -0.09 -25.14
N GLU A 212 -13.06 -0.74 -25.99
CA GLU A 212 -13.19 -2.17 -26.28
C GLU A 212 -12.76 -3.03 -25.10
N LEU A 213 -11.81 -2.54 -24.31
CA LEU A 213 -11.24 -3.21 -23.14
C LEU A 213 -11.90 -2.77 -21.83
N ASN A 214 -12.73 -1.72 -21.85
CA ASN A 214 -13.36 -1.18 -20.66
C ASN A 214 -14.19 -2.27 -19.94
N HIS A 215 -13.91 -2.49 -18.64
CA HIS A 215 -14.46 -3.57 -17.81
C HIS A 215 -14.25 -4.99 -18.38
N ARG A 216 -13.23 -5.15 -19.23
CA ARG A 216 -12.84 -6.44 -19.82
C ARG A 216 -11.35 -6.77 -19.65
N GLN A 217 -10.60 -5.90 -19.00
CA GLN A 217 -9.17 -6.11 -18.77
C GLN A 217 -8.84 -5.98 -17.29
N ILE A 218 -7.95 -6.86 -16.82
CA ILE A 218 -7.25 -6.73 -15.54
C ILE A 218 -5.77 -6.66 -15.86
N THR A 219 -5.09 -5.64 -15.32
CA THR A 219 -3.64 -5.47 -15.48
C THR A 219 -2.96 -5.72 -14.14
N LEU A 220 -2.03 -6.68 -14.11
CA LEU A 220 -1.15 -6.95 -12.99
C LEU A 220 0.25 -6.48 -13.34
N MET A 221 0.89 -5.68 -12.49
CA MET A 221 2.16 -5.03 -12.83
C MET A 221 2.97 -4.70 -11.59
N SER A 222 4.29 -4.83 -11.69
CA SER A 222 5.23 -4.16 -10.78
C SER A 222 6.33 -3.44 -11.55
N THR A 223 6.82 -2.33 -10.97
CA THR A 223 7.98 -1.60 -11.47
C THR A 223 9.26 -2.14 -10.83
N TYR A 224 10.44 -1.72 -11.33
CA TYR A 224 11.67 -1.86 -10.57
C TYR A 224 11.57 -1.11 -9.23
N PRO A 225 12.30 -1.56 -8.18
CA PRO A 225 12.09 -1.08 -6.81
C PRO A 225 12.77 0.27 -6.54
N THR A 226 12.38 1.28 -7.29
CA THR A 226 12.77 2.70 -7.10
C THR A 226 11.59 3.59 -7.48
N ARG A 227 11.56 4.79 -6.94
CA ARG A 227 10.62 5.84 -7.35
C ARG A 227 11.31 6.99 -8.10
N VAL A 228 12.62 6.89 -8.29
CA VAL A 228 13.39 7.85 -9.12
C VAL A 228 13.07 7.62 -10.60
N SER A 229 12.97 6.36 -11.01
CA SER A 229 12.48 5.96 -12.34
C SER A 229 11.33 4.99 -12.23
N SER A 230 10.30 5.14 -13.09
CA SER A 230 9.09 4.29 -13.07
C SER A 230 9.03 3.43 -14.34
N VAL A 231 9.78 2.34 -14.34
CA VAL A 231 9.81 1.36 -15.44
C VAL A 231 9.25 0.04 -14.99
N ALA A 232 8.38 -0.58 -15.80
CA ALA A 232 7.79 -1.87 -15.48
C ALA A 232 8.84 -2.99 -15.49
N ALA A 233 8.95 -3.72 -14.38
CA ALA A 233 9.74 -4.94 -14.27
C ALA A 233 8.98 -6.16 -14.78
N GLN A 234 7.65 -6.17 -14.62
CA GLN A 234 6.73 -7.19 -15.13
C GLN A 234 5.35 -6.57 -15.37
N LYS A 235 4.61 -7.13 -16.34
CA LYS A 235 3.26 -6.67 -16.69
C LYS A 235 2.49 -7.77 -17.40
N ALA A 236 1.33 -8.13 -16.87
CA ALA A 236 0.36 -8.99 -17.52
C ALA A 236 -0.93 -8.21 -17.78
N GLU A 237 -1.34 -8.14 -19.04
CA GLU A 237 -2.60 -7.56 -19.49
C GLU A 237 -3.54 -8.72 -19.84
N ILE A 238 -4.52 -8.95 -18.98
CA ILE A 238 -5.46 -10.07 -19.10
C ILE A 238 -6.76 -9.55 -19.71
N THR A 239 -6.91 -9.73 -21.00
CA THR A 239 -8.11 -9.34 -21.75
C THR A 239 -9.25 -10.34 -21.57
N ASP A 240 -10.47 -9.94 -21.92
CA ASP A 240 -11.71 -10.70 -21.69
C ASP A 240 -11.91 -11.11 -20.23
N ALA A 241 -11.35 -10.35 -19.29
CA ALA A 241 -11.50 -10.58 -17.88
C ALA A 241 -12.98 -10.42 -17.46
N ARG A 242 -13.43 -11.34 -16.59
CA ARG A 242 -14.76 -11.29 -15.99
C ARG A 242 -14.64 -10.87 -14.52
N PHE A 243 -13.88 -11.62 -13.74
CA PHE A 243 -13.58 -11.32 -12.35
C PHE A 243 -12.25 -11.96 -11.96
N MET A 244 -11.63 -11.42 -10.92
CA MET A 244 -10.45 -11.96 -10.26
C MET A 244 -10.84 -12.50 -8.88
N ALA A 245 -10.38 -13.71 -8.59
CA ALA A 245 -10.39 -14.29 -7.26
C ALA A 245 -8.94 -14.29 -6.73
N GLU A 246 -8.79 -13.94 -5.47
CA GLU A 246 -7.48 -13.76 -4.88
C GLU A 246 -7.44 -14.20 -3.42
N PHE A 247 -6.29 -14.70 -2.98
CA PHE A 247 -6.03 -14.95 -1.57
C PHE A 247 -4.55 -14.76 -1.23
N THR A 248 -4.29 -14.48 0.04
CA THR A 248 -2.94 -14.29 0.55
C THR A 248 -2.84 -14.74 2.01
N PRO A 249 -2.14 -15.85 2.31
CA PRO A 249 -1.70 -16.16 3.66
C PRO A 249 -0.53 -15.25 4.07
N GLU A 250 -0.48 -14.93 5.36
CA GLU A 250 0.53 -14.05 5.94
C GLU A 250 1.05 -14.59 7.28
N LEU A 251 2.29 -14.26 7.59
CA LEU A 251 2.95 -14.57 8.84
C LEU A 251 3.75 -13.38 9.33
N THR A 252 3.60 -13.04 10.61
CA THR A 252 4.48 -12.12 11.32
C THR A 252 4.93 -12.76 12.63
N ALA A 253 6.22 -12.74 12.89
CA ALA A 253 6.79 -13.19 14.15
C ALA A 253 7.82 -12.18 14.63
N SER A 254 7.71 -11.72 15.89
CA SER A 254 8.74 -10.90 16.51
C SER A 254 9.12 -11.46 17.88
N TYR A 255 10.42 -11.41 18.17
CA TYR A 255 10.98 -11.79 19.45
C TYR A 255 12.14 -10.86 19.80
N GLY A 256 11.93 -10.04 20.81
CA GLY A 256 12.91 -9.04 21.22
C GLY A 256 13.28 -8.08 20.10
N ARG A 257 14.52 -8.14 19.61
CA ARG A 257 15.04 -7.27 18.54
C ARG A 257 14.91 -7.85 17.13
N TRP A 258 14.37 -9.05 16.99
CA TRP A 258 14.18 -9.72 15.71
C TRP A 258 12.73 -9.74 15.29
N CYS A 259 12.49 -9.55 14.01
CA CYS A 259 11.17 -9.67 13.40
C CYS A 259 11.30 -10.34 12.06
N PHE A 260 10.40 -11.27 11.81
CA PHE A 260 10.16 -11.90 10.50
C PHE A 260 8.77 -11.53 10.02
N GLU A 261 8.63 -11.23 8.74
CA GLU A 261 7.33 -11.15 8.08
C GLU A 261 7.39 -11.79 6.69
N GLY A 262 6.29 -12.40 6.28
CA GLY A 262 6.18 -13.03 4.98
C GLY A 262 4.74 -13.18 4.54
N GLN A 263 4.55 -13.24 3.22
CA GLN A 263 3.25 -13.32 2.60
C GLN A 263 3.36 -14.02 1.24
N TYR A 264 2.38 -14.83 0.91
CA TYR A 264 2.22 -15.43 -0.41
C TYR A 264 0.97 -14.86 -1.08
N TYR A 265 0.99 -14.68 -2.38
CA TYR A 265 -0.12 -14.14 -3.16
C TYR A 265 -0.52 -15.14 -4.25
N PHE A 266 -1.81 -15.29 -4.43
CA PHE A 266 -2.42 -16.07 -5.51
C PHE A 266 -3.58 -15.29 -6.10
N ASN A 267 -3.52 -15.03 -7.41
CA ASN A 267 -4.56 -14.34 -8.16
C ASN A 267 -4.97 -15.20 -9.35
N GLN A 268 -6.28 -15.44 -9.48
CA GLN A 268 -6.87 -16.12 -10.63
C GLN A 268 -7.84 -15.17 -11.33
N VAL A 269 -7.55 -14.82 -12.57
CA VAL A 269 -8.46 -14.03 -13.40
C VAL A 269 -9.26 -14.96 -14.28
N ASN A 270 -10.56 -15.04 -14.03
CA ASN A 270 -11.50 -15.80 -14.86
C ASN A 270 -11.88 -14.96 -16.08
N ARG A 271 -11.86 -15.57 -17.25
CA ARG A 271 -12.06 -14.91 -18.53
C ARG A 271 -13.39 -15.28 -19.16
N ARG A 272 -13.90 -14.40 -20.00
CA ARG A 272 -15.14 -14.58 -20.81
C ARG A 272 -14.88 -15.55 -21.96
N ASN A 273 -15.94 -15.91 -22.68
CA ASN A 273 -15.88 -16.69 -23.93
C ASN A 273 -15.13 -18.03 -23.76
N SER A 274 -15.24 -18.67 -22.60
CA SER A 274 -14.56 -19.94 -22.28
C SER A 274 -13.03 -19.90 -22.45
N LEU A 275 -12.43 -18.72 -22.46
CA LEU A 275 -10.98 -18.58 -22.51
C LEU A 275 -10.35 -19.12 -21.19
N PRO A 276 -9.17 -19.77 -21.28
CA PRO A 276 -8.48 -20.26 -20.08
C PRO A 276 -8.23 -19.16 -19.06
N ALA A 277 -8.46 -19.47 -17.78
CA ALA A 277 -8.16 -18.54 -16.70
C ALA A 277 -6.65 -18.25 -16.65
N PHE A 278 -6.32 -16.98 -16.33
CA PHE A 278 -4.97 -16.57 -15.98
C PHE A 278 -4.71 -16.86 -14.50
N ILE A 279 -3.51 -17.32 -14.16
CA ILE A 279 -3.04 -17.48 -12.80
C ILE A 279 -1.73 -16.73 -12.66
N GLY A 280 -1.65 -15.83 -11.68
CA GLY A 280 -0.44 -15.17 -11.22
C GLY A 280 -0.19 -15.47 -9.75
N SER A 281 1.07 -15.56 -9.34
CA SER A 281 1.44 -15.81 -7.95
C SER A 281 2.74 -15.12 -7.57
N GLY A 282 2.97 -14.97 -6.27
CA GLY A 282 4.19 -14.39 -5.75
C GLY A 282 4.32 -14.58 -4.25
N ALA A 283 5.48 -14.25 -3.73
CA ALA A 283 5.73 -14.28 -2.29
C ALA A 283 6.80 -13.25 -1.92
N TYR A 284 6.80 -12.83 -0.67
CA TYR A 284 7.95 -12.15 -0.10
C TYR A 284 8.22 -12.66 1.32
N GLY A 285 9.46 -12.48 1.75
CA GLY A 285 9.87 -12.64 3.12
C GLY A 285 10.87 -11.55 3.51
N MET A 286 10.77 -11.06 4.75
CA MET A 286 11.70 -10.09 5.32
C MET A 286 12.12 -10.51 6.71
N VAL A 287 13.43 -10.40 6.98
CA VAL A 287 14.00 -10.53 8.30
C VAL A 287 14.55 -9.17 8.73
N ARG A 288 14.16 -8.73 9.90
CA ARG A 288 14.51 -7.41 10.43
C ARG A 288 15.16 -7.53 11.80
N THR A 289 16.10 -6.64 12.10
CA THR A 289 16.69 -6.56 13.44
C THR A 289 16.94 -5.12 13.86
N ILE A 290 16.62 -4.81 15.12
CA ILE A 290 16.94 -3.53 15.74
C ILE A 290 18.40 -3.59 16.24
N ILE A 291 19.28 -2.81 15.61
CA ILE A 291 20.68 -2.67 15.97
C ILE A 291 20.79 -1.77 17.22
N LYS A 292 20.04 -0.67 17.24
CA LYS A 292 19.98 0.29 18.32
C LYS A 292 18.54 0.72 18.54
N GLY A 293 18.07 0.77 19.78
CA GLY A 293 16.71 1.16 20.13
C GLY A 293 16.03 0.14 21.03
N LYS A 294 14.71 0.32 21.23
CA LYS A 294 13.87 -0.61 21.99
C LYS A 294 13.48 -1.81 21.14
N PRO A 295 13.15 -2.97 21.73
CA PRO A 295 12.57 -4.12 21.05
C PRO A 295 11.32 -3.76 20.23
N TYR A 296 10.98 -4.60 19.25
CA TYR A 296 9.76 -4.43 18.48
C TYR A 296 8.53 -4.40 19.38
N GLN A 297 7.55 -3.62 18.96
CA GLN A 297 6.22 -3.56 19.54
C GLN A 297 5.19 -3.92 18.46
N HIS A 298 3.96 -4.18 18.84
CA HIS A 298 2.88 -4.49 17.93
C HIS A 298 1.83 -3.38 17.89
N ASN A 299 1.17 -3.24 16.75
CA ASN A 299 0.03 -2.35 16.55
C ASN A 299 -1.22 -3.20 16.29
N ASP A 300 -2.09 -3.28 17.29
CA ASP A 300 -3.29 -4.12 17.23
C ASP A 300 -4.33 -3.61 16.23
N ASN A 301 -4.46 -2.30 16.07
CA ASN A 301 -5.44 -1.68 15.18
C ASN A 301 -5.30 -2.09 13.72
N PHE A 302 -4.10 -2.47 13.30
CA PHE A 302 -3.79 -2.88 11.93
C PHE A 302 -3.18 -4.28 11.86
N CYS A 303 -2.99 -4.92 13.01
CA CYS A 303 -2.29 -6.20 13.14
C CYS A 303 -0.98 -6.23 12.36
N MET A 304 -0.05 -5.36 12.76
CA MET A 304 1.27 -5.18 12.15
C MET A 304 2.32 -4.86 13.22
N THR A 305 3.58 -5.02 12.90
CA THR A 305 4.67 -4.52 13.77
C THR A 305 4.58 -3.00 13.86
N ALA A 306 4.63 -2.45 15.07
CA ALA A 306 4.62 -1.02 15.29
C ALA A 306 5.87 -0.36 14.70
N ILE A 307 5.71 0.91 14.31
CA ILE A 307 6.83 1.71 13.80
C ILE A 307 7.81 1.96 14.93
N PRO A 308 9.11 1.69 14.71
CA PRO A 308 10.14 1.97 15.72
C PRO A 308 10.17 3.44 16.13
N GLN A 309 10.46 3.68 17.41
CA GLN A 309 10.54 5.04 17.97
C GLN A 309 11.79 5.78 17.49
N GLY A 310 11.79 7.11 17.62
CA GLY A 310 12.96 7.95 17.34
C GLY A 310 14.22 7.49 18.09
N GLY A 311 15.38 7.62 17.45
CA GLY A 311 16.68 7.10 17.93
C GLY A 311 16.96 5.64 17.56
N THR A 312 16.03 4.95 16.89
CA THR A 312 16.18 3.53 16.51
C THR A 312 16.93 3.37 15.18
N MET A 313 17.81 2.38 15.12
CA MET A 313 18.46 1.89 13.90
C MET A 313 18.06 0.45 13.65
N GLU A 314 17.63 0.16 12.44
CA GLU A 314 17.11 -1.14 12.01
C GLU A 314 17.81 -1.60 10.73
N LEU A 315 18.09 -2.87 10.62
CA LEU A 315 18.53 -3.53 9.39
C LEU A 315 17.45 -4.49 8.93
N CYS A 316 17.18 -4.51 7.63
CA CYS A 316 16.17 -5.37 7.01
C CYS A 316 16.76 -6.08 5.80
N LEU A 317 16.68 -7.40 5.75
CA LEU A 317 16.97 -8.24 4.59
C LEU A 317 15.64 -8.70 3.99
N GLY A 318 15.43 -8.45 2.71
CA GLY A 318 14.19 -8.76 2.00
C GLY A 318 14.43 -9.58 0.74
N TYR A 319 13.48 -10.48 0.47
CA TYR A 319 13.35 -11.18 -0.80
C TYR A 319 11.90 -11.15 -1.28
N SER A 320 11.70 -10.90 -2.57
CA SER A 320 10.38 -10.95 -3.20
C SER A 320 10.46 -11.68 -4.54
N TYR A 321 9.53 -12.58 -4.78
CA TYR A 321 9.32 -13.33 -6.01
C TYR A 321 7.92 -13.09 -6.54
N SER A 322 7.77 -12.95 -7.86
CA SER A 322 6.46 -12.94 -8.51
C SER A 322 6.54 -13.52 -9.92
N ASP A 323 5.52 -14.28 -10.30
CA ASP A 323 5.34 -14.89 -11.61
C ASP A 323 3.97 -14.50 -12.19
N LEU A 324 4.00 -13.73 -13.26
CA LEU A 324 2.84 -13.31 -14.04
C LEU A 324 2.75 -14.07 -15.38
N ASN A 325 3.35 -15.25 -15.48
CA ASN A 325 3.27 -16.11 -16.66
C ASN A 325 2.20 -17.19 -16.47
N SER A 326 1.28 -17.29 -17.41
CA SER A 326 0.25 -18.31 -17.43
C SER A 326 0.26 -19.03 -18.77
N ARG A 327 0.82 -20.23 -18.81
CA ARG A 327 0.92 -21.04 -20.06
C ARG A 327 -0.45 -21.34 -20.64
N LYS A 328 -1.45 -21.68 -19.81
CA LYS A 328 -2.82 -21.98 -20.25
C LYS A 328 -3.50 -20.77 -20.86
N ALA A 329 -3.29 -19.59 -20.28
CA ALA A 329 -3.84 -18.33 -20.79
C ALA A 329 -3.03 -17.74 -21.96
N GLN A 330 -1.84 -18.29 -22.26
CA GLN A 330 -0.88 -17.80 -23.24
C GLN A 330 -0.41 -16.35 -22.96
N ILE A 331 -0.28 -16.00 -21.68
CA ILE A 331 0.16 -14.68 -21.22
C ILE A 331 1.55 -14.82 -20.59
N ARG A 332 2.49 -13.98 -21.00
CA ARG A 332 3.86 -13.92 -20.49
C ARG A 332 4.12 -12.52 -19.92
N GLY A 333 3.66 -12.30 -18.68
CA GLY A 333 3.83 -11.03 -17.97
C GLY A 333 5.20 -10.86 -17.30
N GLY A 334 5.95 -11.95 -17.16
CA GLY A 334 7.31 -11.96 -16.60
C GLY A 334 7.41 -12.61 -15.22
N ILE A 335 8.65 -12.94 -14.86
CA ILE A 335 9.07 -13.44 -13.56
C ILE A 335 10.05 -12.42 -12.97
N VAL A 336 9.79 -11.98 -11.75
CA VAL A 336 10.66 -11.03 -11.03
C VAL A 336 11.15 -11.63 -9.73
N ASN A 337 12.46 -11.50 -9.49
CA ASN A 337 13.08 -11.72 -8.18
C ASN A 337 13.75 -10.42 -7.74
N ASP A 338 13.52 -10.00 -6.51
CA ASP A 338 14.11 -8.81 -5.90
C ASP A 338 14.74 -9.17 -4.56
N TYR A 339 16.05 -8.94 -4.45
CA TYR A 339 16.83 -9.10 -3.22
C TYR A 339 17.19 -7.72 -2.71
N SER A 340 17.02 -7.46 -1.42
CA SER A 340 17.28 -6.14 -0.85
C SER A 340 17.88 -6.20 0.55
N LEU A 341 18.78 -5.24 0.81
CA LEU A 341 19.29 -4.94 2.13
C LEU A 341 18.97 -3.48 2.42
N VAL A 342 18.32 -3.21 3.56
CA VAL A 342 17.85 -1.87 3.91
C VAL A 342 18.35 -1.50 5.30
N PHE A 343 18.91 -0.32 5.42
CA PHE A 343 19.19 0.33 6.70
C PHE A 343 18.18 1.45 6.92
N ASN A 344 17.47 1.42 8.06
CA ASN A 344 16.54 2.43 8.50
C ASN A 344 17.06 3.12 9.76
N TYR A 345 17.17 4.45 9.74
CA TYR A 345 17.48 5.27 10.91
C TYR A 345 16.33 6.21 11.22
N TYR A 346 15.54 5.88 12.22
CA TYR A 346 14.48 6.70 12.78
C TYR A 346 15.12 7.79 13.63
N ILE A 347 15.50 8.93 13.01
CA ILE A 347 16.22 10.02 13.67
C ILE A 347 15.39 10.54 14.84
N ASN A 348 14.10 10.79 14.58
CA ASN A 348 13.09 11.12 15.58
C ASN A 348 11.72 10.60 15.10
N ASN A 349 10.63 10.99 15.77
CA ASN A 349 9.28 10.54 15.40
C ASN A 349 8.77 11.14 14.06
N TYR A 350 9.46 12.13 13.51
CA TYR A 350 9.07 12.86 12.30
C TYR A 350 10.02 12.64 11.13
N ILE A 351 11.28 12.30 11.40
CA ILE A 351 12.34 12.20 10.40
C ILE A 351 12.91 10.79 10.37
N LEU A 352 12.89 10.18 9.20
CA LEU A 352 13.45 8.85 8.92
C LEU A 352 14.39 8.93 7.73
N TRP A 353 15.63 8.48 7.92
CA TRP A 353 16.62 8.32 6.86
C TRP A 353 16.80 6.83 6.55
N ARG A 354 16.90 6.51 5.26
CA ARG A 354 16.97 5.14 4.76
C ARG A 354 18.03 5.00 3.68
N VAL A 355 18.67 3.83 3.64
CA VAL A 355 19.55 3.43 2.53
C VAL A 355 19.14 2.00 2.14
N ARG A 356 18.97 1.76 0.85
CA ARG A 356 18.61 0.46 0.28
C ARG A 356 19.55 0.09 -0.85
N GLY A 357 20.18 -1.09 -0.75
CA GLY A 357 20.79 -1.78 -1.87
C GLY A 357 19.87 -2.90 -2.37
N SER A 358 19.69 -3.05 -3.67
CA SER A 358 18.90 -4.13 -4.24
C SER A 358 19.43 -4.65 -5.57
N VAL A 359 19.11 -5.92 -5.83
CA VAL A 359 19.33 -6.57 -7.13
C VAL A 359 18.00 -7.20 -7.55
N THR A 360 17.49 -6.77 -8.70
CA THR A 360 16.24 -7.23 -9.27
C THR A 360 16.47 -7.92 -10.60
N THR A 361 16.04 -9.16 -10.75
CA THR A 361 16.02 -9.85 -12.05
C THR A 361 14.61 -9.87 -12.61
N ALA A 362 14.44 -9.50 -13.88
CA ALA A 362 13.17 -9.56 -14.61
C ALA A 362 13.35 -10.40 -15.87
N LYS A 363 12.59 -11.49 -16.00
CA LYS A 363 12.76 -12.52 -17.02
C LYS A 363 11.44 -12.95 -17.66
N ALA A 364 11.54 -13.57 -18.85
CA ALA A 364 10.44 -14.24 -19.53
C ALA A 364 9.23 -13.32 -19.81
N ARG A 365 9.46 -12.06 -20.20
CA ARG A 365 8.45 -11.05 -20.53
C ARG A 365 8.23 -10.97 -22.04
N THR A 366 6.98 -10.79 -22.47
CA THR A 366 6.71 -10.53 -23.90
C THR A 366 7.20 -9.13 -24.29
N GLY A 367 8.02 -9.06 -25.36
CA GLY A 367 8.51 -7.79 -25.92
C GLY A 367 9.64 -7.14 -25.14
N PHE A 368 10.22 -7.83 -24.15
CA PHE A 368 11.36 -7.34 -23.37
C PHE A 368 12.39 -8.45 -23.20
N GLU A 369 13.67 -8.08 -23.21
CA GLU A 369 14.76 -8.99 -22.89
C GLU A 369 14.85 -9.25 -21.37
N ASP A 370 15.47 -10.37 -21.02
CA ASP A 370 15.79 -10.68 -19.63
C ASP A 370 16.81 -9.68 -19.11
N ASN A 371 16.59 -9.16 -17.91
CA ASN A 371 17.43 -8.10 -17.36
C ASN A 371 17.69 -8.29 -15.87
N THR A 372 18.86 -7.77 -15.43
CA THR A 372 19.24 -7.65 -14.02
C THR A 372 19.57 -6.19 -13.74
N VAL A 373 18.94 -5.62 -12.74
CA VAL A 373 19.08 -4.22 -12.34
C VAL A 373 19.58 -4.16 -10.90
N SER A 374 20.67 -3.44 -10.67
CA SER A 374 21.20 -3.14 -9.34
C SER A 374 20.88 -1.68 -8.99
N ILE A 375 20.37 -1.44 -7.78
CA ILE A 375 19.99 -0.10 -7.33
C ILE A 375 20.58 0.15 -5.95
N LEU A 376 21.27 1.28 -5.80
CA LEU A 376 21.61 1.86 -4.50
C LEU A 376 20.82 3.16 -4.36
N GLU A 377 19.91 3.19 -3.40
CA GLU A 377 18.98 4.30 -3.20
C GLU A 377 19.01 4.78 -1.76
N THR A 378 18.91 6.10 -1.57
CA THR A 378 18.75 6.73 -0.26
C THR A 378 17.48 7.57 -0.24
N ARG A 379 16.80 7.60 0.90
CA ARG A 379 15.57 8.36 1.13
C ARG A 379 15.64 9.14 2.44
N LEU A 380 15.36 10.42 2.36
CA LEU A 380 15.02 11.23 3.53
C LEU A 380 13.51 11.45 3.55
N GLN A 381 12.88 11.08 4.67
CA GLN A 381 11.45 11.20 4.86
C GLN A 381 11.15 12.15 6.03
N ILE A 382 10.19 13.03 5.81
CA ILE A 382 9.60 13.89 6.84
C ILE A 382 8.11 13.60 6.88
N LYS A 383 7.55 13.38 8.10
CA LYS A 383 6.12 13.14 8.32
C LYS A 383 5.67 13.86 9.59
N ILE A 384 4.60 14.64 9.48
CA ILE A 384 3.99 15.41 10.57
C ILE A 384 2.56 14.91 10.78
#